data_0bfe3d141b96488646e305fb307c4b70
#
_entry.id   0bfe3d141b96488646e305fb307c4b70
#
_cell.length_a   1.000
_cell.length_b   1.000
_cell.length_c   1.000
_cell.angle_alpha   90.00
_cell.angle_beta   90.00
_cell.angle_gamma   90.00
#
_symmetry.space_group_name_H-M   'P 1'
#
loop_
_entity.id
_entity.type
_entity.pdbx_description
1 polymer ?
#
loop_
_entity_poly.entity_id
_entity_poly.type
_entity_poly.pdbx_seq_one_letter_code
_entity_poly.pdbx_strand_id
1 'polypeptide(L)'
;MREIRKEYTPAVCGATGSRFWLQKEGATVALVCATEGEADGLFSTIRSGKVLEGARRLVYGVGGEARFTVLDRAVVLDVLRKAEEKGIEIEWSGFPAWVPPVHRLGSSPGPAAEREKENAKGGWVGRFGSAAIEASQGAVDVMRFTGDWVLSLCRLFSRQSVFSGREFARVFRTVTTDALPIVSAISFLVGLIISFLGAVVLRRFGAEFAVAYLVGFGMLREMGAVMTGIIMAGRTGAAFAAQLGSMKVNEEIDALTTFGIPPIDYLVIPRLLAMVIALPLLTLYANVVGILSGCLVATAMMEVPATLFFQEMQAILGPEDFLLGMVKALVFGVLIGTSGCLRGLQCGSGANAVGVAATRAVVTGITLIILANAIIDWVAASFGV
;
A
#
# COMPACT_ATOMS: atom_id res chain seq x y z
N MET A 1 45.93 17.31 -30.41
CA MET A 1 45.27 15.97 -30.39
C MET A 1 46.24 14.77 -30.49
N ARG A 2 47.54 14.92 -30.54
CA ARG A 2 48.51 13.79 -30.63
C ARG A 2 49.37 13.57 -29.37
N GLU A 3 49.23 14.41 -28.33
CA GLU A 3 50.07 14.30 -27.10
C GLU A 3 49.43 13.60 -25.91
N ILE A 4 48.14 13.26 -25.97
CA ILE A 4 47.40 12.61 -24.85
C ILE A 4 47.64 11.08 -24.77
N ARG A 5 48.47 10.51 -25.66
CA ARG A 5 48.63 9.05 -25.85
C ARG A 5 49.80 8.41 -25.09
N LYS A 6 50.54 9.14 -24.23
CA LYS A 6 51.82 8.60 -23.72
C LYS A 6 51.96 8.28 -22.22
N GLU A 7 50.97 8.53 -21.37
CA GLU A 7 51.13 8.30 -19.92
C GLU A 7 49.98 7.62 -19.18
N TYR A 8 49.25 6.75 -19.83
CA TYR A 8 48.14 6.08 -19.18
C TYR A 8 48.46 4.61 -18.89
N THR A 9 48.82 4.30 -17.67
CA THR A 9 48.85 2.92 -17.15
C THR A 9 47.44 2.54 -16.74
N PRO A 10 46.80 1.53 -17.33
CA PRO A 10 45.47 1.11 -16.94
C PRO A 10 45.56 0.45 -15.55
N ALA A 11 44.82 1.00 -14.59
CA ALA A 11 44.49 0.26 -13.37
C ALA A 11 43.44 -0.79 -13.76
N VAL A 12 43.91 -1.96 -14.07
CA VAL A 12 43.11 -3.14 -14.44
C VAL A 12 42.30 -3.58 -13.21
N CYS A 13 40.99 -3.61 -13.36
CA CYS A 13 40.13 -4.41 -12.50
C CYS A 13 39.06 -5.07 -13.37
N GLY A 14 39.19 -6.39 -13.55
CA GLY A 14 38.37 -7.18 -14.44
C GLY A 14 36.99 -7.48 -13.98
N ALA A 15 36.12 -7.71 -14.85
CA ALA A 15 35.00 -8.61 -15.06
C ALA A 15 33.76 -8.04 -15.76
N THR A 16 33.46 -8.63 -16.88
CA THR A 16 32.25 -8.76 -17.75
C THR A 16 31.45 -7.54 -18.24
N GLY A 17 31.61 -7.19 -19.48
CA GLY A 17 30.54 -6.68 -20.39
C GLY A 17 30.43 -5.19 -20.63
N SER A 18 31.09 -4.27 -19.93
CA SER A 18 31.00 -2.83 -20.19
C SER A 18 32.24 -2.25 -20.89
N ARG A 19 31.99 -1.41 -21.91
CA ARG A 19 33.04 -0.80 -22.76
C ARG A 19 33.55 0.54 -22.23
N PHE A 20 33.30 0.88 -20.96
CA PHE A 20 33.69 2.15 -20.38
C PHE A 20 34.58 1.98 -19.17
N TRP A 21 35.57 2.84 -18.99
CA TRP A 21 36.35 2.96 -17.77
C TRP A 21 36.48 4.40 -17.32
N LEU A 22 36.69 4.59 -16.04
CA LEU A 22 36.97 5.88 -15.45
C LEU A 22 38.47 5.98 -15.19
N GLN A 23 39.12 6.98 -15.73
CA GLN A 23 40.51 7.29 -15.50
C GLN A 23 40.63 8.58 -14.71
N LYS A 24 41.31 8.51 -13.57
CA LYS A 24 41.51 9.67 -12.70
C LYS A 24 42.92 10.22 -12.88
N GLU A 25 43.01 11.50 -13.20
CA GLU A 25 44.25 12.24 -13.31
C GLU A 25 44.18 13.51 -12.46
N GLY A 26 44.77 13.45 -11.26
CA GLY A 26 44.68 14.55 -10.30
C GLY A 26 43.23 14.85 -9.87
N ALA A 27 42.76 16.04 -10.20
CA ALA A 27 41.40 16.50 -9.94
C ALA A 27 40.39 16.25 -11.08
N THR A 28 40.85 15.67 -12.21
CA THR A 28 40.02 15.39 -13.38
C THR A 28 39.79 13.90 -13.50
N VAL A 29 38.55 13.50 -13.80
CA VAL A 29 38.18 12.10 -14.11
C VAL A 29 37.70 12.05 -15.55
N ALA A 30 38.31 11.19 -16.35
CA ALA A 30 37.91 10.92 -17.73
C ALA A 30 37.08 9.66 -17.81
N LEU A 31 35.89 9.74 -18.43
CA LEU A 31 35.10 8.59 -18.84
C LEU A 31 35.53 8.18 -20.26
N VAL A 32 36.21 7.06 -20.40
CA VAL A 32 36.76 6.58 -21.66
C VAL A 32 35.98 5.37 -22.15
N CYS A 33 35.62 5.37 -23.45
CA CYS A 33 34.96 4.25 -24.13
C CYS A 33 35.99 3.39 -24.87
N ALA A 34 36.00 2.07 -24.66
CA ALA A 34 36.86 1.11 -25.40
C ALA A 34 36.14 0.48 -26.58
N THR A 35 36.91 0.25 -27.63
CA THR A 35 36.51 -0.54 -28.78
C THR A 35 36.97 -1.98 -28.60
N GLU A 36 36.05 -2.87 -28.15
CA GLU A 36 36.20 -4.34 -28.06
C GLU A 36 37.26 -4.92 -27.07
N GLY A 37 36.82 -5.59 -26.04
CA GLY A 37 37.53 -6.64 -25.32
C GLY A 37 37.77 -6.51 -23.82
N GLU A 38 37.62 -5.34 -23.17
CA GLU A 38 37.99 -5.16 -21.76
C GLU A 38 36.91 -4.41 -20.95
N ALA A 39 35.85 -5.11 -20.58
CA ALA A 39 34.73 -4.36 -20.08
C ALA A 39 34.11 -4.85 -18.76
N ASP A 40 34.80 -5.65 -17.97
CA ASP A 40 34.17 -6.30 -16.82
C ASP A 40 34.41 -5.66 -15.43
N GLY A 41 35.32 -4.69 -15.32
CA GLY A 41 35.68 -4.11 -14.00
C GLY A 41 34.87 -2.89 -13.54
N LEU A 42 34.15 -2.25 -14.42
CA LEU A 42 33.62 -0.92 -14.18
C LEU A 42 32.34 -0.92 -13.32
N PHE A 43 31.50 -1.93 -13.45
CA PHE A 43 30.21 -1.98 -12.74
C PHE A 43 30.37 -2.03 -11.22
N SER A 44 31.39 -2.71 -10.71
CA SER A 44 31.64 -2.78 -9.26
C SER A 44 32.26 -1.48 -8.72
N THR A 45 33.08 -0.82 -9.51
CA THR A 45 33.79 0.41 -9.11
C THR A 45 32.90 1.64 -9.20
N ILE A 46 32.03 1.72 -10.21
CA ILE A 46 31.03 2.80 -10.33
C ILE A 46 30.00 2.70 -9.20
N ARG A 47 29.58 1.48 -8.84
CA ARG A 47 28.63 1.25 -7.75
C ARG A 47 29.16 1.69 -6.38
N SER A 48 30.47 1.68 -6.19
CA SER A 48 31.09 2.09 -4.91
C SER A 48 31.29 3.60 -4.78
N GLY A 49 31.14 4.40 -5.84
CA GLY A 49 31.32 5.84 -5.83
C GLY A 49 32.72 6.36 -5.46
N LYS A 50 33.68 5.44 -5.18
CA LYS A 50 35.05 5.77 -4.71
C LYS A 50 35.91 6.46 -5.75
N VAL A 51 35.68 6.19 -7.06
CA VAL A 51 36.49 6.78 -8.14
C VAL A 51 36.24 8.27 -8.30
N LEU A 52 35.05 8.75 -7.97
CA LEU A 52 34.66 10.16 -8.03
C LEU A 52 35.02 10.97 -6.79
N GLU A 53 35.65 10.35 -5.77
CA GLU A 53 36.08 11.06 -4.58
C GLU A 53 37.27 11.98 -4.86
N GLY A 54 37.09 13.28 -4.59
CA GLY A 54 38.12 14.32 -4.80
C GLY A 54 38.30 14.77 -6.25
N ALA A 55 37.41 14.37 -7.17
CA ALA A 55 37.38 14.91 -8.52
C ALA A 55 36.69 16.27 -8.56
N ARG A 56 37.22 17.19 -9.37
CA ARG A 56 36.61 18.52 -9.62
C ARG A 56 36.02 18.64 -11.03
N ARG A 57 36.49 17.82 -11.99
CA ARG A 57 36.01 17.82 -13.37
C ARG A 57 35.80 16.43 -13.89
N LEU A 58 34.77 16.24 -14.69
CA LEU A 58 34.48 15.03 -15.45
C LEU A 58 34.53 15.36 -16.96
N VAL A 59 35.38 14.64 -17.69
CA VAL A 59 35.61 14.80 -19.13
C VAL A 59 35.28 13.49 -19.81
N TYR A 60 34.75 13.56 -21.05
CA TYR A 60 34.52 12.37 -21.88
C TYR A 60 35.65 12.22 -22.92
N GLY A 61 36.36 11.09 -22.84
CA GLY A 61 37.42 10.74 -23.80
C GLY A 61 36.89 9.77 -24.86
N VAL A 62 36.97 10.16 -26.16
CA VAL A 62 36.53 9.32 -27.28
C VAL A 62 37.65 8.40 -27.74
N GLY A 63 37.44 7.09 -27.59
CA GLY A 63 38.34 6.04 -28.11
C GLY A 63 37.97 5.47 -29.48
N GLY A 64 36.96 5.99 -30.18
CA GLY A 64 36.50 5.51 -31.49
C GLY A 64 34.99 5.71 -31.71
N GLU A 65 34.50 5.51 -32.94
CA GLU A 65 33.06 5.49 -33.28
C GLU A 65 32.41 4.23 -32.69
N ALA A 66 31.96 4.30 -31.42
CA ALA A 66 31.30 3.19 -30.77
C ALA A 66 29.76 3.26 -30.94
N ARG A 67 29.16 2.17 -31.38
CA ARG A 67 27.70 2.00 -31.33
C ARG A 67 27.30 1.74 -29.89
N PHE A 68 26.62 2.68 -29.26
CA PHE A 68 26.15 2.58 -27.91
C PHE A 68 24.96 1.60 -27.78
N THR A 69 25.10 0.60 -26.96
CA THR A 69 23.99 -0.26 -26.56
C THR A 69 23.11 0.44 -25.50
N VAL A 70 21.93 -0.11 -25.21
CA VAL A 70 21.03 0.44 -24.16
C VAL A 70 21.71 0.42 -22.78
N LEU A 71 22.51 -0.61 -22.51
CA LEU A 71 23.30 -0.75 -21.27
C LEU A 71 24.39 0.34 -21.17
N ASP A 72 25.10 0.61 -22.28
CA ASP A 72 26.13 1.64 -22.33
C ASP A 72 25.54 3.03 -22.02
N ARG A 73 24.35 3.31 -22.55
CA ARG A 73 23.64 4.57 -22.29
C ARG A 73 23.26 4.72 -20.83
N ALA A 74 22.78 3.63 -20.21
CA ALA A 74 22.41 3.64 -18.79
C ALA A 74 23.64 3.88 -17.89
N VAL A 75 24.80 3.28 -18.19
CA VAL A 75 26.04 3.46 -17.45
C VAL A 75 26.53 4.92 -17.51
N VAL A 76 26.55 5.51 -18.71
CA VAL A 76 26.97 6.91 -18.91
C VAL A 76 26.07 7.84 -18.08
N LEU A 77 24.74 7.65 -18.12
CA LEU A 77 23.80 8.47 -17.38
C LEU A 77 23.94 8.31 -15.85
N ASP A 78 24.21 7.10 -15.35
CA ASP A 78 24.43 6.87 -13.92
C ASP A 78 25.72 7.52 -13.42
N VAL A 79 26.80 7.50 -14.21
CA VAL A 79 28.06 8.20 -13.89
C VAL A 79 27.83 9.71 -13.84
N LEU A 80 27.13 10.27 -14.83
CA LEU A 80 26.82 11.69 -14.89
C LEU A 80 25.99 12.14 -13.68
N ARG A 81 24.97 11.36 -13.34
CA ARG A 81 24.13 11.64 -12.16
C ARG A 81 24.95 11.64 -10.88
N LYS A 82 25.83 10.67 -10.68
CA LYS A 82 26.70 10.59 -9.50
C LYS A 82 27.75 11.72 -9.46
N ALA A 83 28.21 12.18 -10.61
CA ALA A 83 29.11 13.32 -10.68
C ALA A 83 28.40 14.62 -10.29
N GLU A 84 27.17 14.81 -10.72
CA GLU A 84 26.33 15.96 -10.39
C GLU A 84 25.96 15.98 -8.90
N GLU A 85 25.58 14.80 -8.32
CA GLU A 85 25.32 14.65 -6.88
C GLU A 85 26.53 15.02 -6.01
N LYS A 86 27.76 14.85 -6.52
CA LYS A 86 29.01 15.20 -5.86
C LYS A 86 29.51 16.62 -6.18
N GLY A 87 28.77 17.39 -6.99
CA GLY A 87 29.13 18.75 -7.37
C GLY A 87 30.34 18.85 -8.31
N ILE A 88 30.61 17.80 -9.11
CA ILE A 88 31.70 17.73 -10.06
C ILE A 88 31.29 18.47 -11.34
N GLU A 89 32.14 19.39 -11.81
CA GLU A 89 31.90 20.14 -13.04
C GLU A 89 32.01 19.21 -14.28
N ILE A 90 30.94 19.14 -15.11
CA ILE A 90 30.89 18.27 -16.28
C ILE A 90 31.23 19.08 -17.51
N GLU A 91 32.29 18.67 -18.23
CA GLU A 91 32.69 19.28 -19.49
C GLU A 91 31.99 18.57 -20.65
N TRP A 92 30.98 19.21 -21.25
CA TRP A 92 30.08 18.62 -22.23
C TRP A 92 30.67 18.51 -23.65
N SER A 93 31.80 19.17 -23.93
CA SER A 93 32.38 19.29 -25.27
C SER A 93 32.79 17.96 -25.91
N GLY A 94 33.03 16.91 -25.12
CA GLY A 94 33.43 15.59 -25.60
C GLY A 94 32.30 14.55 -25.65
N PHE A 95 31.15 14.83 -25.06
CA PHE A 95 30.07 13.85 -25.00
C PHE A 95 29.29 13.70 -26.32
N PRO A 96 28.79 12.49 -26.63
CA PRO A 96 27.91 12.28 -27.78
C PRO A 96 26.67 13.18 -27.71
N ALA A 97 26.20 13.64 -28.87
CA ALA A 97 25.12 14.63 -29.00
C ALA A 97 23.78 14.21 -28.33
N TRP A 98 23.56 12.92 -28.08
CA TRP A 98 22.36 12.41 -27.42
C TRP A 98 22.44 12.52 -25.88
N VAL A 99 23.64 12.63 -25.28
CA VAL A 99 23.82 12.61 -23.82
C VAL A 99 23.26 13.87 -23.14
N PRO A 100 23.60 15.11 -23.57
CA PRO A 100 23.12 16.30 -22.90
C PRO A 100 21.59 16.43 -22.83
N PRO A 101 20.80 16.17 -23.91
CA PRO A 101 19.34 16.25 -23.82
C PRO A 101 18.74 15.18 -22.95
N VAL A 102 19.24 13.93 -23.02
CA VAL A 102 18.73 12.82 -22.21
C VAL A 102 19.08 12.99 -20.73
N HIS A 103 20.28 13.49 -20.43
CA HIS A 103 20.68 13.82 -19.07
C HIS A 103 19.78 14.91 -18.45
N ARG A 104 19.47 15.98 -19.19
CA ARG A 104 18.55 17.05 -18.74
C ARG A 104 17.14 16.52 -18.43
N LEU A 105 16.65 15.55 -19.20
CA LEU A 105 15.37 14.90 -18.96
C LEU A 105 15.40 14.02 -17.71
N GLY A 106 16.53 13.34 -17.43
CA GLY A 106 16.70 12.47 -16.28
C GLY A 106 17.09 13.20 -14.99
N SER A 107 17.70 14.39 -15.10
CA SER A 107 18.13 15.22 -13.97
C SER A 107 17.07 16.20 -13.49
N SER A 108 15.97 16.38 -14.24
CA SER A 108 14.82 17.14 -13.73
C SER A 108 14.27 16.40 -12.51
N PRO A 109 14.39 16.97 -11.29
CA PRO A 109 13.78 16.34 -10.12
C PRO A 109 12.28 16.24 -10.40
N GLY A 110 11.74 15.03 -10.33
CA GLY A 110 10.30 14.85 -10.45
C GLY A 110 9.59 15.70 -9.39
N PRO A 111 8.34 16.11 -9.59
CA PRO A 111 7.61 17.01 -8.69
C PRO A 111 7.58 16.52 -7.24
N ALA A 112 7.77 15.22 -7.00
CA ALA A 112 7.93 14.65 -5.67
C ALA A 112 9.31 14.96 -5.05
N ALA A 113 10.40 14.90 -5.82
CA ALA A 113 11.74 15.17 -5.34
C ALA A 113 11.99 16.70 -5.13
N GLU A 114 11.33 17.56 -5.91
CA GLU A 114 11.32 19.01 -5.66
C GLU A 114 10.61 19.34 -4.36
N ARG A 115 9.45 18.73 -4.11
CA ARG A 115 8.72 18.88 -2.83
C ARG A 115 9.53 18.38 -1.64
N GLU A 116 10.28 17.29 -1.79
CA GLU A 116 11.12 16.73 -0.73
C GLU A 116 12.31 17.66 -0.41
N LYS A 117 12.92 18.30 -1.43
CA LYS A 117 13.97 19.30 -1.26
C LYS A 117 13.44 20.63 -0.66
N GLU A 118 12.24 21.03 -1.00
CA GLU A 118 11.57 22.21 -0.47
C GLU A 118 11.15 21.99 0.99
N ASN A 119 10.65 20.81 1.33
CA ASN A 119 10.34 20.40 2.69
C ASN A 119 11.59 20.27 3.58
N ALA A 120 12.74 19.89 3.01
CA ALA A 120 14.01 19.81 3.76
C ALA A 120 14.61 21.18 4.10
N LYS A 121 14.27 22.23 3.35
CA LYS A 121 14.71 23.62 3.60
C LYS A 121 13.80 24.40 4.55
N GLY A 122 12.58 23.95 4.76
CA GLY A 122 11.64 24.53 5.72
C GLY A 122 11.97 24.10 7.14
N GLY A 123 12.09 25.06 8.07
CA GLY A 123 12.14 24.74 9.50
C GLY A 123 10.90 23.93 9.95
N TRP A 124 10.87 23.49 11.22
CA TRP A 124 9.77 22.66 11.75
C TRP A 124 8.36 23.20 11.42
N VAL A 125 8.19 24.53 11.35
CA VAL A 125 6.93 25.19 10.96
C VAL A 125 6.58 24.94 9.49
N GLY A 126 7.56 24.98 8.58
CA GLY A 126 7.34 24.66 7.15
C GLY A 126 6.95 23.21 6.93
N ARG A 127 7.57 22.28 7.67
CA ARG A 127 7.20 20.85 7.63
C ARG A 127 5.80 20.60 8.17
N PHE A 128 5.41 21.31 9.24
CA PHE A 128 4.06 21.22 9.79
C PHE A 128 3.03 21.83 8.83
N GLY A 129 3.36 22.96 8.22
CA GLY A 129 2.51 23.62 7.21
C GLY A 129 2.29 22.76 5.97
N SER A 130 3.36 22.15 5.42
CA SER A 130 3.23 21.25 4.25
C SER A 130 2.42 19.99 4.60
N ALA A 131 2.64 19.38 5.76
CA ALA A 131 1.85 18.26 6.22
C ALA A 131 0.36 18.60 6.41
N ALA A 132 0.04 19.79 6.91
CA ALA A 132 -1.34 20.27 7.05
C ALA A 132 -2.01 20.50 5.69
N ILE A 133 -1.28 21.06 4.72
CA ILE A 133 -1.78 21.25 3.35
C ILE A 133 -2.01 19.90 2.66
N GLU A 134 -1.07 18.97 2.77
CA GLU A 134 -1.24 17.61 2.22
C GLU A 134 -2.42 16.88 2.86
N ALA A 135 -2.59 16.99 4.16
CA ALA A 135 -3.74 16.42 4.87
C ALA A 135 -5.06 17.05 4.41
N SER A 136 -5.11 18.37 4.21
CA SER A 136 -6.31 19.05 3.73
C SER A 136 -6.66 18.68 2.28
N GLN A 137 -5.67 18.57 1.40
CA GLN A 137 -5.86 18.09 0.04
C GLN A 137 -6.35 16.65 0.02
N GLY A 138 -5.74 15.78 0.84
CA GLY A 138 -6.20 14.40 1.00
C GLY A 138 -7.64 14.30 1.50
N ALA A 139 -8.06 15.17 2.43
CA ALA A 139 -9.44 15.23 2.90
C ALA A 139 -10.43 15.68 1.81
N VAL A 140 -10.05 16.66 1.00
CA VAL A 140 -10.86 17.11 -0.16
C VAL A 140 -11.01 16.00 -1.19
N ASP A 141 -9.94 15.25 -1.48
CA ASP A 141 -9.99 14.13 -2.42
C ASP A 141 -10.91 13.01 -1.92
N VAL A 142 -10.85 12.69 -0.62
CA VAL A 142 -11.78 11.73 0.01
C VAL A 142 -13.21 12.22 -0.08
N MET A 143 -13.47 13.50 0.20
CA MET A 143 -14.82 14.07 0.10
C MET A 143 -15.37 14.03 -1.34
N ARG A 144 -14.56 14.40 -2.33
CA ARG A 144 -14.94 14.33 -3.75
C ARG A 144 -15.26 12.89 -4.13
N PHE A 145 -14.35 11.96 -3.83
CA PHE A 145 -14.56 10.55 -4.14
C PHE A 145 -15.82 9.99 -3.47
N THR A 146 -16.04 10.36 -2.18
CA THR A 146 -17.25 9.96 -1.45
C THR A 146 -18.50 10.55 -2.10
N GLY A 147 -18.48 11.81 -2.50
CA GLY A 147 -19.58 12.44 -3.24
C GLY A 147 -19.87 11.75 -4.57
N ASP A 148 -18.83 11.42 -5.33
CA ASP A 148 -18.95 10.77 -6.63
C ASP A 148 -19.59 9.38 -6.53
N TRP A 149 -19.14 8.52 -5.57
CA TRP A 149 -19.74 7.19 -5.44
C TRP A 149 -21.15 7.24 -4.82
N VAL A 150 -21.46 8.23 -3.95
CA VAL A 150 -22.84 8.43 -3.44
C VAL A 150 -23.77 8.83 -4.58
N LEU A 151 -23.36 9.77 -5.42
CA LEU A 151 -24.13 10.16 -6.62
C LEU A 151 -24.28 8.97 -7.59
N SER A 152 -23.25 8.16 -7.74
CA SER A 152 -23.27 6.96 -8.56
C SER A 152 -24.25 5.91 -7.99
N LEU A 153 -24.31 5.77 -6.67
CA LEU A 153 -25.27 4.90 -5.99
C LEU A 153 -26.71 5.40 -6.20
N CYS A 154 -26.94 6.71 -6.14
CA CYS A 154 -28.24 7.30 -6.46
C CYS A 154 -28.64 7.03 -7.92
N ARG A 155 -27.70 7.13 -8.87
CA ARG A 155 -27.93 6.76 -10.28
C ARG A 155 -28.23 5.28 -10.45
N LEU A 156 -27.63 4.41 -9.64
CA LEU A 156 -27.91 2.97 -9.64
C LEU A 156 -29.39 2.72 -9.29
N PHE A 157 -29.92 3.37 -8.25
CA PHE A 157 -31.33 3.25 -7.87
C PHE A 157 -32.29 3.81 -8.95
N SER A 158 -31.84 4.82 -9.70
CA SER A 158 -32.57 5.39 -10.81
C SER A 158 -32.45 4.61 -12.14
N ARG A 159 -31.79 3.43 -12.13
CA ARG A 159 -31.50 2.59 -13.31
C ARG A 159 -30.77 3.29 -14.46
N GLN A 160 -30.05 4.38 -14.16
CA GLN A 160 -29.29 5.18 -15.14
C GLN A 160 -27.79 4.86 -15.12
N SER A 161 -27.33 3.93 -14.26
CA SER A 161 -25.92 3.55 -14.16
C SER A 161 -25.57 2.36 -15.03
N VAL A 162 -24.32 2.29 -15.49
CA VAL A 162 -23.75 1.14 -16.22
C VAL A 162 -23.28 0.09 -15.21
N PHE A 163 -24.23 -0.47 -14.44
CA PHE A 163 -23.93 -1.48 -13.43
C PHE A 163 -23.90 -2.90 -14.03
N SER A 164 -22.80 -3.62 -13.82
CA SER A 164 -22.67 -5.02 -14.24
C SER A 164 -22.95 -5.97 -13.07
N GLY A 165 -24.13 -6.60 -13.05
CA GLY A 165 -24.49 -7.60 -12.04
C GLY A 165 -23.58 -8.83 -12.06
N ARG A 166 -22.97 -9.17 -13.22
CA ARG A 166 -22.00 -10.27 -13.33
C ARG A 166 -20.70 -9.94 -12.61
N GLU A 167 -20.22 -8.69 -12.75
CA GLU A 167 -19.01 -8.24 -12.05
C GLU A 167 -19.24 -8.17 -10.55
N PHE A 168 -20.38 -7.64 -10.11
CA PHE A 168 -20.79 -7.69 -8.71
C PHE A 168 -20.77 -9.13 -8.15
N ALA A 169 -21.41 -10.08 -8.82
CA ALA A 169 -21.46 -11.48 -8.37
C ALA A 169 -20.07 -12.12 -8.31
N ARG A 170 -19.21 -11.82 -9.27
CA ARG A 170 -17.81 -12.29 -9.29
C ARG A 170 -17.04 -11.73 -8.09
N VAL A 171 -17.07 -10.41 -7.89
CA VAL A 171 -16.39 -9.75 -6.79
C VAL A 171 -16.94 -10.23 -5.45
N PHE A 172 -18.25 -10.29 -5.29
CA PHE A 172 -18.90 -10.77 -4.06
C PHE A 172 -18.48 -12.18 -3.69
N ARG A 173 -18.45 -13.09 -4.67
CA ARG A 173 -17.98 -14.48 -4.46
C ARG A 173 -16.51 -14.50 -4.00
N THR A 174 -15.64 -13.77 -4.68
CA THR A 174 -14.21 -13.71 -4.32
C THR A 174 -14.00 -13.09 -2.94
N VAL A 175 -14.74 -12.02 -2.64
CA VAL A 175 -14.67 -11.34 -1.33
C VAL A 175 -15.13 -12.24 -0.19
N THR A 176 -16.21 -12.99 -0.39
CA THR A 176 -16.82 -13.83 0.65
C THR A 176 -16.11 -15.19 0.76
N THR A 177 -16.13 -15.98 -0.32
CA THR A 177 -15.69 -17.40 -0.29
C THR A 177 -14.22 -17.53 0.08
N ASP A 178 -13.37 -16.73 -0.56
CA ASP A 178 -11.93 -16.83 -0.32
C ASP A 178 -11.50 -16.23 1.03
N ALA A 179 -12.37 -15.48 1.72
CA ALA A 179 -12.08 -14.95 3.05
C ALA A 179 -12.45 -15.94 4.17
N LEU A 180 -13.35 -16.89 3.91
CA LEU A 180 -13.82 -17.83 4.93
C LEU A 180 -12.70 -18.55 5.69
N PRO A 181 -11.66 -19.13 5.04
CA PRO A 181 -10.66 -19.89 5.78
C PRO A 181 -9.88 -19.02 6.80
N ILE A 182 -9.48 -17.83 6.39
CA ILE A 182 -8.72 -16.92 7.26
C ILE A 182 -9.60 -16.33 8.36
N VAL A 183 -10.84 -15.97 8.05
CA VAL A 183 -11.81 -15.48 9.04
C VAL A 183 -12.11 -16.58 10.06
N SER A 184 -12.32 -17.83 9.62
CA SER A 184 -12.51 -18.98 10.52
C SER A 184 -11.36 -19.17 11.48
N ALA A 185 -10.13 -19.20 10.95
CA ALA A 185 -8.94 -19.44 11.76
C ALA A 185 -8.75 -18.34 12.81
N ILE A 186 -8.86 -17.06 12.41
CA ILE A 186 -8.64 -15.94 13.33
C ILE A 186 -9.78 -15.83 14.33
N SER A 187 -11.04 -15.97 13.91
CA SER A 187 -12.19 -15.90 14.84
C SER A 187 -12.17 -17.04 15.86
N PHE A 188 -11.77 -18.25 15.43
CA PHE A 188 -11.57 -19.37 16.33
C PHE A 188 -10.51 -19.06 17.39
N LEU A 189 -9.35 -18.55 16.98
CA LEU A 189 -8.26 -18.18 17.90
C LEU A 189 -8.66 -17.05 18.84
N VAL A 190 -9.35 -16.02 18.35
CA VAL A 190 -9.81 -14.89 19.17
C VAL A 190 -10.81 -15.37 20.23
N GLY A 191 -11.78 -16.21 19.87
CA GLY A 191 -12.73 -16.78 20.83
C GLY A 191 -12.04 -17.65 21.89
N LEU A 192 -11.03 -18.46 21.50
CA LEU A 192 -10.18 -19.20 22.45
C LEU A 192 -9.47 -18.24 23.42
N ILE A 193 -8.84 -17.18 22.91
CA ILE A 193 -8.07 -16.22 23.71
C ILE A 193 -8.98 -15.50 24.73
N ILE A 194 -10.14 -15.01 24.28
CA ILE A 194 -11.08 -14.31 25.16
C ILE A 194 -11.59 -15.25 26.28
N SER A 195 -11.97 -16.48 25.91
CA SER A 195 -12.45 -17.46 26.86
C SER A 195 -11.36 -17.89 27.84
N PHE A 196 -10.14 -18.12 27.36
CA PHE A 196 -9.01 -18.49 28.20
C PHE A 196 -8.64 -17.36 29.18
N LEU A 197 -8.57 -16.11 28.70
CA LEU A 197 -8.32 -14.94 29.53
C LEU A 197 -9.42 -14.77 30.56
N GLY A 198 -10.69 -14.91 30.17
CA GLY A 198 -11.84 -14.89 31.04
C GLY A 198 -11.76 -15.98 32.10
N ALA A 199 -11.43 -17.22 31.70
CA ALA A 199 -11.25 -18.34 32.59
C ALA A 199 -10.24 -18.07 33.72
N VAL A 200 -9.06 -17.56 33.35
CA VAL A 200 -7.98 -17.26 34.33
C VAL A 200 -8.38 -16.16 35.30
N VAL A 201 -9.06 -15.12 34.83
CA VAL A 201 -9.46 -13.98 35.68
C VAL A 201 -10.67 -14.31 36.54
N LEU A 202 -11.74 -14.81 35.93
CA LEU A 202 -13.03 -15.04 36.63
C LEU A 202 -12.97 -16.19 37.62
N ARG A 203 -12.13 -17.20 37.41
CA ARG A 203 -11.88 -18.28 38.37
C ARG A 203 -11.38 -17.76 39.73
N ARG A 204 -10.63 -16.66 39.76
CA ARG A 204 -10.15 -16.03 40.98
C ARG A 204 -11.28 -15.43 41.83
N PHE A 205 -12.40 -15.12 41.21
CA PHE A 205 -13.58 -14.51 41.83
C PHE A 205 -14.72 -15.52 42.04
N GLY A 206 -14.53 -16.79 41.65
CA GLY A 206 -15.59 -17.81 41.73
C GLY A 206 -16.75 -17.57 40.74
N ALA A 207 -16.55 -16.74 39.72
CA ALA A 207 -17.56 -16.35 38.74
C ALA A 207 -17.34 -17.03 37.37
N GLU A 208 -17.09 -18.33 37.38
CA GLU A 208 -16.72 -19.11 36.20
C GLU A 208 -17.78 -19.07 35.08
N PHE A 209 -19.05 -19.02 35.44
CA PHE A 209 -20.17 -18.92 34.49
C PHE A 209 -20.19 -17.61 33.71
N ALA A 210 -19.61 -16.52 34.24
CA ALA A 210 -19.56 -15.23 33.58
C ALA A 210 -18.62 -15.20 32.35
N VAL A 211 -17.82 -16.25 32.12
CA VAL A 211 -17.04 -16.42 30.87
C VAL A 211 -17.95 -16.46 29.64
N ALA A 212 -19.15 -17.06 29.76
CA ALA A 212 -20.11 -17.08 28.67
C ALA A 212 -20.52 -15.68 28.21
N TYR A 213 -20.81 -14.79 29.18
CA TYR A 213 -21.11 -13.40 28.89
C TYR A 213 -19.91 -12.68 28.24
N LEU A 214 -18.71 -12.83 28.81
CA LEU A 214 -17.53 -12.16 28.32
C LEU A 214 -17.21 -12.54 26.87
N VAL A 215 -17.32 -13.82 26.52
CA VAL A 215 -17.12 -14.31 25.16
C VAL A 215 -18.23 -13.81 24.23
N GLY A 216 -19.50 -13.94 24.64
CA GLY A 216 -20.63 -13.50 23.82
C GLY A 216 -20.61 -12.00 23.57
N PHE A 217 -20.45 -11.19 24.62
CA PHE A 217 -20.37 -9.73 24.52
C PHE A 217 -19.14 -9.30 23.69
N GLY A 218 -17.97 -9.86 24.00
CA GLY A 218 -16.74 -9.54 23.30
C GLY A 218 -16.81 -9.86 21.81
N MET A 219 -17.41 -11.00 21.41
CA MET A 219 -17.53 -11.39 20.00
C MET A 219 -18.62 -10.59 19.27
N LEU A 220 -19.84 -10.52 19.82
CA LEU A 220 -20.98 -9.92 19.13
C LEU A 220 -20.83 -8.40 18.99
N ARG A 221 -20.39 -7.73 20.03
CA ARG A 221 -20.31 -6.26 20.08
C ARG A 221 -19.04 -5.70 19.46
N GLU A 222 -17.88 -6.38 19.65
CA GLU A 222 -16.58 -5.81 19.31
C GLU A 222 -15.77 -6.67 18.35
N MET A 223 -15.25 -7.78 18.86
CA MET A 223 -14.16 -8.53 18.20
C MET A 223 -14.57 -9.12 16.85
N GLY A 224 -15.83 -9.57 16.72
CA GLY A 224 -16.31 -10.12 15.47
C GLY A 224 -16.25 -9.11 14.33
N ALA A 225 -16.73 -7.89 14.53
CA ALA A 225 -16.73 -6.85 13.52
C ALA A 225 -15.30 -6.31 13.26
N VAL A 226 -14.56 -5.98 14.33
CA VAL A 226 -13.24 -5.37 14.25
C VAL A 226 -12.23 -6.33 13.60
N MET A 227 -12.16 -7.59 14.05
CA MET A 227 -11.21 -8.57 13.50
C MET A 227 -11.53 -8.89 12.04
N THR A 228 -12.82 -9.13 11.73
CA THR A 228 -13.22 -9.34 10.33
C THR A 228 -12.89 -8.13 9.47
N GLY A 229 -13.12 -6.91 9.96
CA GLY A 229 -12.76 -5.66 9.28
C GLY A 229 -11.26 -5.56 9.00
N ILE A 230 -10.41 -5.80 9.99
CA ILE A 230 -8.94 -5.75 9.85
C ILE A 230 -8.45 -6.78 8.81
N ILE A 231 -8.96 -8.02 8.89
CA ILE A 231 -8.63 -9.08 7.92
C ILE A 231 -9.02 -8.65 6.50
N MET A 232 -10.23 -8.12 6.34
CA MET A 232 -10.74 -7.71 5.04
C MET A 232 -10.05 -6.46 4.51
N ALA A 233 -9.64 -5.53 5.35
CA ALA A 233 -8.80 -4.40 4.94
C ALA A 233 -7.45 -4.87 4.39
N GLY A 234 -6.79 -5.80 5.11
CA GLY A 234 -5.49 -6.34 4.71
C GLY A 234 -5.54 -7.18 3.44
N ARG A 235 -6.59 -7.99 3.25
CA ARG A 235 -6.72 -8.89 2.10
C ARG A 235 -7.47 -8.23 0.93
N THR A 236 -8.72 -7.88 1.16
CA THR A 236 -9.62 -7.44 0.09
C THR A 236 -9.44 -5.98 -0.26
N GLY A 237 -9.23 -5.10 0.75
CA GLY A 237 -8.91 -3.70 0.54
C GLY A 237 -7.61 -3.51 -0.24
N ALA A 238 -6.56 -4.26 0.12
CA ALA A 238 -5.30 -4.29 -0.63
C ALA A 238 -5.46 -4.81 -2.06
N ALA A 239 -6.25 -5.88 -2.24
CA ALA A 239 -6.51 -6.47 -3.55
C ALA A 239 -7.26 -5.49 -4.47
N PHE A 240 -8.24 -4.75 -3.96
CA PHE A 240 -8.95 -3.71 -4.72
C PHE A 240 -8.01 -2.60 -5.16
N ALA A 241 -7.14 -2.13 -4.24
CA ALA A 241 -6.16 -1.11 -4.57
C ALA A 241 -5.14 -1.60 -5.60
N ALA A 242 -4.67 -2.84 -5.50
CA ALA A 242 -3.73 -3.42 -6.45
C ALA A 242 -4.37 -3.61 -7.84
N GLN A 243 -5.61 -4.12 -7.90
CA GLN A 243 -6.32 -4.31 -9.18
C GLN A 243 -6.58 -2.99 -9.88
N LEU A 244 -7.17 -1.99 -9.18
CA LEU A 244 -7.44 -0.68 -9.77
C LEU A 244 -6.14 0.07 -10.10
N GLY A 245 -5.12 -0.07 -9.28
CA GLY A 245 -3.80 0.48 -9.54
C GLY A 245 -3.15 -0.11 -10.79
N SER A 246 -3.25 -1.43 -10.98
CA SER A 246 -2.77 -2.10 -12.21
C SER A 246 -3.53 -1.64 -13.45
N MET A 247 -4.86 -1.56 -13.38
CA MET A 247 -5.69 -1.05 -14.48
C MET A 247 -5.35 0.40 -14.84
N LYS A 248 -5.01 1.23 -13.83
CA LYS A 248 -4.57 2.60 -14.05
C LYS A 248 -3.20 2.68 -14.72
N VAL A 249 -2.23 1.89 -14.26
CA VAL A 249 -0.87 1.83 -14.85
C VAL A 249 -0.91 1.34 -16.30
N ASN A 250 -1.84 0.43 -16.62
CA ASN A 250 -2.06 -0.09 -17.97
C ASN A 250 -2.97 0.81 -18.84
N GLU A 251 -3.36 2.00 -18.34
CA GLU A 251 -4.25 2.94 -19.03
C GLU A 251 -5.65 2.37 -19.35
N GLU A 252 -6.05 1.25 -18.72
CA GLU A 252 -7.36 0.62 -18.92
C GLU A 252 -8.51 1.51 -18.42
N ILE A 253 -8.27 2.28 -17.35
CA ILE A 253 -9.27 3.23 -16.79
C ILE A 253 -9.47 4.39 -17.76
N ASP A 254 -8.40 4.87 -18.41
CA ASP A 254 -8.46 5.95 -19.39
C ASP A 254 -9.16 5.48 -20.67
N ALA A 255 -8.96 4.22 -21.07
CA ALA A 255 -9.73 3.61 -22.16
C ALA A 255 -11.23 3.56 -21.84
N LEU A 256 -11.64 3.18 -20.62
CA LEU A 256 -13.05 3.19 -20.21
C LEU A 256 -13.66 4.59 -20.31
N THR A 257 -12.94 5.62 -19.84
CA THR A 257 -13.40 7.02 -19.95
C THR A 257 -13.54 7.48 -21.39
N THR A 258 -12.64 7.07 -22.27
CA THR A 258 -12.68 7.37 -23.71
C THR A 258 -13.93 6.74 -24.37
N PHE A 259 -14.33 5.55 -23.91
CA PHE A 259 -15.58 4.91 -24.36
C PHE A 259 -16.85 5.48 -23.72
N GLY A 260 -16.72 6.53 -22.87
CA GLY A 260 -17.86 7.15 -22.19
C GLY A 260 -18.42 6.33 -21.02
N ILE A 261 -17.66 5.33 -20.52
CA ILE A 261 -18.04 4.51 -19.36
C ILE A 261 -17.46 5.14 -18.10
N PRO A 262 -18.31 5.63 -17.16
CA PRO A 262 -17.81 6.18 -15.90
C PRO A 262 -17.09 5.10 -15.05
N PRO A 263 -15.79 5.27 -14.74
CA PRO A 263 -15.03 4.25 -13.99
C PRO A 263 -15.61 3.99 -12.59
N ILE A 264 -16.20 4.99 -11.96
CA ILE A 264 -16.82 4.86 -10.64
C ILE A 264 -18.04 3.92 -10.72
N ASP A 265 -18.93 4.09 -11.68
CA ASP A 265 -20.12 3.27 -11.83
C ASP A 265 -19.77 1.81 -12.16
N TYR A 266 -18.77 1.62 -13.02
CA TYR A 266 -18.42 0.29 -13.54
C TYR A 266 -17.45 -0.48 -12.64
N LEU A 267 -16.46 0.19 -12.04
CA LEU A 267 -15.39 -0.48 -11.26
C LEU A 267 -15.60 -0.34 -9.74
N VAL A 268 -15.98 0.85 -9.26
CA VAL A 268 -16.02 1.12 -7.81
C VAL A 268 -17.31 0.60 -7.19
N ILE A 269 -18.46 0.89 -7.76
CA ILE A 269 -19.76 0.53 -7.17
C ILE A 269 -19.93 -0.97 -6.96
N PRO A 270 -19.61 -1.88 -7.91
CA PRO A 270 -19.72 -3.32 -7.66
C PRO A 270 -18.82 -3.81 -6.52
N ARG A 271 -17.61 -3.24 -6.38
CA ARG A 271 -16.66 -3.60 -5.31
C ARG A 271 -17.13 -3.09 -3.95
N LEU A 272 -17.60 -1.85 -3.91
CA LEU A 272 -18.13 -1.24 -2.69
C LEU A 272 -19.35 -2.01 -2.17
N LEU A 273 -20.34 -2.27 -3.02
CA LEU A 273 -21.54 -3.02 -2.66
C LEU A 273 -21.21 -4.45 -2.22
N ALA A 274 -20.29 -5.12 -2.92
CA ALA A 274 -19.85 -6.44 -2.54
C ALA A 274 -19.24 -6.44 -1.13
N MET A 275 -18.43 -5.44 -0.79
CA MET A 275 -17.81 -5.31 0.53
C MET A 275 -18.84 -4.98 1.63
N VAL A 276 -19.75 -4.06 1.36
CA VAL A 276 -20.80 -3.64 2.31
C VAL A 276 -21.73 -4.81 2.68
N ILE A 277 -22.03 -5.69 1.73
CA ILE A 277 -22.88 -6.87 1.98
C ILE A 277 -22.07 -8.03 2.57
N ALA A 278 -20.85 -8.25 2.08
CA ALA A 278 -20.03 -9.38 2.52
C ALA A 278 -19.55 -9.24 3.97
N LEU A 279 -19.22 -8.01 4.41
CA LEU A 279 -18.62 -7.82 5.73
C LEU A 279 -19.58 -8.17 6.88
N PRO A 280 -20.85 -7.73 6.91
CA PRO A 280 -21.81 -8.20 7.91
C PRO A 280 -22.01 -9.72 7.91
N LEU A 281 -22.07 -10.35 6.73
CA LEU A 281 -22.20 -11.82 6.63
C LEU A 281 -20.97 -12.54 7.21
N LEU A 282 -19.78 -12.05 6.90
CA LEU A 282 -18.52 -12.60 7.45
C LEU A 282 -18.40 -12.35 8.96
N THR A 283 -18.89 -11.20 9.44
CA THR A 283 -18.93 -10.90 10.89
C THR A 283 -19.88 -11.83 11.62
N LEU A 284 -21.07 -12.08 11.07
CA LEU A 284 -22.01 -13.05 11.62
C LEU A 284 -21.38 -14.44 11.72
N TYR A 285 -20.72 -14.88 10.64
CA TYR A 285 -19.99 -16.14 10.62
C TYR A 285 -18.85 -16.16 11.66
N ALA A 286 -18.07 -15.09 11.75
CA ALA A 286 -16.98 -14.92 12.72
C ALA A 286 -17.45 -15.03 14.16
N ASN A 287 -18.60 -14.41 14.47
CA ASN A 287 -19.23 -14.49 15.79
C ASN A 287 -19.60 -15.92 16.16
N VAL A 288 -20.21 -16.65 15.24
CA VAL A 288 -20.57 -18.07 15.47
C VAL A 288 -19.32 -18.90 15.77
N VAL A 289 -18.28 -18.79 14.91
CA VAL A 289 -17.04 -19.55 15.09
C VAL A 289 -16.34 -19.16 16.40
N GLY A 290 -16.28 -17.86 16.73
CA GLY A 290 -15.65 -17.39 17.96
C GLY A 290 -16.38 -17.81 19.22
N ILE A 291 -17.71 -17.75 19.25
CA ILE A 291 -18.52 -18.21 20.39
C ILE A 291 -18.38 -19.73 20.58
N LEU A 292 -18.41 -20.51 19.49
CA LEU A 292 -18.22 -21.96 19.56
C LEU A 292 -16.83 -22.31 20.12
N SER A 293 -15.79 -21.60 19.69
CA SER A 293 -14.43 -21.81 20.21
C SER A 293 -14.31 -21.43 21.68
N GLY A 294 -14.97 -20.34 22.12
CA GLY A 294 -15.03 -19.93 23.51
C GLY A 294 -15.78 -20.94 24.38
N CYS A 295 -16.89 -21.48 23.89
CA CYS A 295 -17.63 -22.57 24.56
C CYS A 295 -16.77 -23.81 24.75
N LEU A 296 -15.92 -24.17 23.76
CA LEU A 296 -15.01 -25.29 23.86
C LEU A 296 -14.00 -25.12 25.02
N VAL A 297 -13.45 -23.92 25.22
CA VAL A 297 -12.57 -23.65 26.37
C VAL A 297 -13.32 -23.68 27.68
N ALA A 298 -14.52 -23.08 27.75
CA ALA A 298 -15.34 -23.05 28.97
C ALA A 298 -15.70 -24.49 29.42
N THR A 299 -16.05 -25.34 28.49
CA THR A 299 -16.39 -26.76 28.78
C THR A 299 -15.15 -27.59 29.15
N ALA A 300 -14.02 -27.39 28.45
CA ALA A 300 -12.81 -28.20 28.65
C ALA A 300 -11.99 -27.81 29.89
N MET A 301 -11.99 -26.52 30.29
CA MET A 301 -11.13 -26.00 31.36
C MET A 301 -11.89 -25.63 32.63
N MET A 302 -13.15 -25.28 32.52
CA MET A 302 -13.94 -24.76 33.64
C MET A 302 -15.09 -25.72 34.03
N GLU A 303 -15.22 -26.85 33.34
CA GLU A 303 -16.28 -27.85 33.55
C GLU A 303 -17.71 -27.24 33.46
N VAL A 304 -17.84 -26.11 32.78
CA VAL A 304 -19.13 -25.45 32.51
C VAL A 304 -19.85 -26.20 31.39
N PRO A 305 -21.03 -26.78 31.65
CA PRO A 305 -21.80 -27.47 30.61
C PRO A 305 -22.14 -26.51 29.47
N ALA A 306 -22.05 -26.96 28.22
CA ALA A 306 -22.37 -26.13 27.05
C ALA A 306 -23.79 -25.54 27.10
N THR A 307 -24.75 -26.31 27.67
CA THR A 307 -26.13 -25.83 27.86
C THR A 307 -26.20 -24.62 28.78
N LEU A 308 -25.45 -24.65 29.90
CA LEU A 308 -25.35 -23.51 30.82
C LEU A 308 -24.65 -22.31 30.17
N PHE A 309 -23.58 -22.56 29.41
CA PHE A 309 -22.87 -21.51 28.64
C PHE A 309 -23.82 -20.72 27.74
N PHE A 310 -24.62 -21.39 26.93
CA PHE A 310 -25.59 -20.71 26.06
C PHE A 310 -26.76 -20.08 26.81
N GLN A 311 -27.23 -20.68 27.91
CA GLN A 311 -28.29 -20.09 28.76
C GLN A 311 -27.83 -18.77 29.39
N GLU A 312 -26.67 -18.76 30.01
CA GLU A 312 -26.09 -17.54 30.63
C GLU A 312 -25.81 -16.45 29.57
N MET A 313 -25.30 -16.85 28.41
CA MET A 313 -25.08 -15.92 27.30
C MET A 313 -26.40 -15.27 26.85
N GLN A 314 -27.48 -16.06 26.66
CA GLN A 314 -28.77 -15.54 26.21
C GLN A 314 -29.51 -14.72 27.30
N ALA A 315 -29.26 -14.99 28.54
CA ALA A 315 -29.90 -14.26 29.64
C ALA A 315 -29.45 -12.81 29.77
N ILE A 316 -28.23 -12.51 29.34
CA ILE A 316 -27.59 -11.22 29.55
C ILE A 316 -27.42 -10.42 28.27
N LEU A 317 -27.17 -11.09 27.11
CA LEU A 317 -26.97 -10.42 25.85
C LEU A 317 -28.30 -10.02 25.21
N GLY A 318 -28.43 -8.71 24.95
CA GLY A 318 -29.56 -8.16 24.23
C GLY A 318 -29.43 -8.18 22.73
N PRO A 319 -30.52 -8.02 21.97
CA PRO A 319 -30.48 -7.83 20.53
C PRO A 319 -29.73 -6.57 20.12
N GLU A 320 -29.62 -5.59 21.01
CA GLU A 320 -28.86 -4.35 20.82
C GLU A 320 -27.36 -4.60 20.62
N ASP A 321 -26.75 -5.52 21.37
CA ASP A 321 -25.34 -5.86 21.24
C ASP A 321 -25.04 -6.48 19.86
N PHE A 322 -25.92 -7.37 19.42
CA PHE A 322 -25.83 -7.96 18.09
C PHE A 322 -26.01 -6.91 16.98
N LEU A 323 -27.03 -6.05 17.13
CA LEU A 323 -27.33 -5.02 16.14
C LEU A 323 -26.17 -4.02 16.03
N LEU A 324 -25.58 -3.61 17.16
CA LEU A 324 -24.44 -2.71 17.18
C LEU A 324 -23.26 -3.30 16.43
N GLY A 325 -22.91 -4.57 16.66
CA GLY A 325 -21.86 -5.26 15.93
C GLY A 325 -22.13 -5.33 14.42
N MET A 326 -23.39 -5.55 14.01
CA MET A 326 -23.77 -5.57 12.60
C MET A 326 -23.69 -4.18 11.93
N VAL A 327 -24.08 -3.12 12.66
CA VAL A 327 -23.93 -1.73 12.19
C VAL A 327 -22.45 -1.38 12.03
N LYS A 328 -21.60 -1.75 12.99
CA LYS A 328 -20.14 -1.60 12.87
C LYS A 328 -19.62 -2.29 11.61
N ALA A 329 -20.01 -3.55 11.40
CA ALA A 329 -19.60 -4.31 10.23
C ALA A 329 -19.99 -3.64 8.91
N LEU A 330 -21.21 -3.10 8.83
CA LEU A 330 -21.68 -2.37 7.65
C LEU A 330 -20.85 -1.12 7.39
N VAL A 331 -20.60 -0.31 8.42
CA VAL A 331 -19.77 0.90 8.32
C VAL A 331 -18.34 0.54 7.89
N PHE A 332 -17.75 -0.50 8.50
CA PHE A 332 -16.41 -0.97 8.11
C PHE A 332 -16.35 -1.42 6.66
N GLY A 333 -17.42 -2.07 6.15
CA GLY A 333 -17.53 -2.45 4.74
C GLY A 333 -17.44 -1.24 3.81
N VAL A 334 -18.14 -0.16 4.13
CA VAL A 334 -18.07 1.10 3.39
C VAL A 334 -16.65 1.68 3.45
N LEU A 335 -16.04 1.75 4.64
CA LEU A 335 -14.72 2.35 4.83
C LEU A 335 -13.61 1.58 4.10
N ILE A 336 -13.64 0.23 4.16
CA ILE A 336 -12.65 -0.61 3.47
C ILE A 336 -12.81 -0.52 1.96
N GLY A 337 -14.05 -0.63 1.47
CA GLY A 337 -14.34 -0.52 0.05
C GLY A 337 -13.91 0.84 -0.53
N THR A 338 -14.24 1.91 0.19
CA THR A 338 -13.87 3.28 -0.19
C THR A 338 -12.36 3.48 -0.16
N SER A 339 -11.66 3.10 0.92
CA SER A 339 -10.21 3.27 1.04
C SER A 339 -9.45 2.46 0.01
N GLY A 340 -9.85 1.20 -0.24
CA GLY A 340 -9.25 0.33 -1.24
C GLY A 340 -9.37 0.90 -2.65
N CYS A 341 -10.58 1.30 -3.05
CA CYS A 341 -10.84 1.86 -4.37
C CYS A 341 -10.16 3.23 -4.55
N LEU A 342 -10.26 4.12 -3.57
CA LEU A 342 -9.63 5.44 -3.63
C LEU A 342 -8.12 5.34 -3.82
N ARG A 343 -7.44 4.54 -3.00
CA ARG A 343 -5.97 4.37 -3.08
C ARG A 343 -5.54 3.70 -4.38
N GLY A 344 -6.34 2.79 -4.92
CA GLY A 344 -6.12 2.21 -6.23
C GLY A 344 -6.20 3.24 -7.36
N LEU A 345 -7.23 4.08 -7.36
CA LEU A 345 -7.39 5.14 -8.35
C LEU A 345 -6.36 6.28 -8.19
N GLN A 346 -5.82 6.48 -6.99
CA GLN A 346 -4.71 7.42 -6.73
C GLN A 346 -3.32 6.83 -7.02
N CYS A 347 -3.24 5.58 -7.55
CA CYS A 347 -1.97 4.95 -7.90
C CYS A 347 -1.16 5.83 -8.87
N GLY A 348 0.14 5.95 -8.62
CA GLY A 348 1.08 6.61 -9.54
C GLY A 348 1.43 5.74 -10.74
N SER A 349 2.30 6.24 -11.61
CA SER A 349 2.81 5.50 -12.77
C SER A 349 3.87 4.47 -12.36
N GLY A 350 3.76 3.26 -12.89
CA GLY A 350 4.75 2.19 -12.75
C GLY A 350 4.37 1.08 -11.76
N ALA A 351 4.94 -0.11 -11.98
CA ALA A 351 4.61 -1.32 -11.22
C ALA A 351 4.85 -1.20 -9.70
N ASN A 352 5.88 -0.48 -9.28
CA ASN A 352 6.17 -0.25 -7.87
C ASN A 352 5.07 0.58 -7.16
N ALA A 353 4.42 1.49 -7.90
CA ALA A 353 3.35 2.33 -7.37
C ALA A 353 2.12 1.51 -6.95
N VAL A 354 1.85 0.38 -7.63
CA VAL A 354 0.75 -0.53 -7.30
C VAL A 354 0.94 -1.15 -5.90
N GLY A 355 2.15 -1.61 -5.58
CA GLY A 355 2.48 -2.13 -4.26
C GLY A 355 2.34 -1.08 -3.14
N VAL A 356 2.79 0.15 -3.42
CA VAL A 356 2.63 1.28 -2.49
C VAL A 356 1.15 1.63 -2.29
N ALA A 357 0.35 1.64 -3.35
CA ALA A 357 -1.10 1.90 -3.26
C ALA A 357 -1.81 0.85 -2.41
N ALA A 358 -1.49 -0.45 -2.60
CA ALA A 358 -2.03 -1.53 -1.80
C ALA A 358 -1.69 -1.37 -0.31
N THR A 359 -0.43 -1.10 0.03
CA THR A 359 -0.01 -0.87 1.42
C THR A 359 -0.71 0.35 2.04
N ARG A 360 -0.81 1.45 1.30
CA ARG A 360 -1.55 2.65 1.76
C ARG A 360 -3.04 2.37 1.98
N ALA A 361 -3.66 1.53 1.16
CA ALA A 361 -5.06 1.14 1.31
C ALA A 361 -5.28 0.38 2.63
N VAL A 362 -4.40 -0.57 2.96
CA VAL A 362 -4.44 -1.33 4.23
C VAL A 362 -4.32 -0.39 5.42
N VAL A 363 -3.28 0.44 5.46
CA VAL A 363 -3.04 1.36 6.57
C VAL A 363 -4.21 2.32 6.75
N THR A 364 -4.70 2.93 5.65
CA THR A 364 -5.85 3.84 5.69
C THR A 364 -7.11 3.10 6.16
N GLY A 365 -7.37 1.90 5.64
CA GLY A 365 -8.54 1.09 6.00
C GLY A 365 -8.54 0.73 7.49
N ILE A 366 -7.44 0.20 8.01
CA ILE A 366 -7.33 -0.17 9.44
C ILE A 366 -7.47 1.07 10.34
N THR A 367 -6.82 2.18 9.99
CA THR A 367 -6.93 3.42 10.76
C THR A 367 -8.38 3.92 10.82
N LEU A 368 -9.09 3.89 9.70
CA LEU A 368 -10.50 4.30 9.64
C LEU A 368 -11.41 3.35 10.42
N ILE A 369 -11.15 2.04 10.40
CA ILE A 369 -11.91 1.06 11.20
C ILE A 369 -11.76 1.36 12.69
N ILE A 370 -10.53 1.54 13.18
CA ILE A 370 -10.27 1.80 14.61
C ILE A 370 -10.93 3.12 15.03
N LEU A 371 -10.80 4.17 14.20
CA LEU A 371 -11.44 5.45 14.48
C LEU A 371 -12.96 5.34 14.51
N ALA A 372 -13.55 4.68 13.50
CA ALA A 372 -14.99 4.49 13.43
C ALA A 372 -15.51 3.64 14.59
N ASN A 373 -14.77 2.58 15.00
CA ASN A 373 -15.11 1.79 16.16
C ASN A 373 -15.21 2.65 17.41
N ALA A 374 -14.17 3.43 17.70
CA ALA A 374 -14.15 4.31 18.87
C ALA A 374 -15.30 5.33 18.87
N ILE A 375 -15.64 5.89 17.69
CA ILE A 375 -16.75 6.84 17.56
C ILE A 375 -18.09 6.13 17.80
N ILE A 376 -18.30 4.97 17.19
CA ILE A 376 -19.56 4.21 17.33
C ILE A 376 -19.76 3.80 18.79
N ASP A 377 -18.71 3.32 19.47
CA ASP A 377 -18.79 2.94 20.88
C ASP A 377 -19.07 4.13 21.80
N TRP A 378 -18.43 5.26 21.53
CA TRP A 378 -18.70 6.48 22.27
C TRP A 378 -20.16 6.95 22.10
N VAL A 379 -20.67 6.88 20.86
CA VAL A 379 -22.07 7.23 20.56
C VAL A 379 -23.02 6.24 21.25
N ALA A 380 -22.78 4.92 21.11
CA ALA A 380 -23.60 3.89 21.74
C ALA A 380 -23.64 4.06 23.26
N ALA A 381 -22.50 4.26 23.91
CA ALA A 381 -22.43 4.54 25.34
C ALA A 381 -23.18 5.82 25.75
N SER A 382 -23.22 6.85 24.89
CA SER A 382 -23.97 8.09 25.15
C SER A 382 -25.48 7.90 25.08
N PHE A 383 -25.96 6.89 24.36
CA PHE A 383 -27.38 6.51 24.29
C PHE A 383 -27.78 5.43 25.28
N GLY A 384 -26.81 4.92 26.07
CA GLY A 384 -27.07 3.90 27.09
C GLY A 384 -27.22 2.48 26.51
N VAL A 385 -26.62 2.26 25.33
CA VAL A 385 -26.59 0.97 24.63
C VAL A 385 -25.20 0.35 24.74
#